data_464d76f38e1f2ba1442dd906835abf45
#
_entry.id   464d76f38e1f2ba1442dd906835abf45
#
_cell.length_a   1.000
_cell.length_b   1.000
_cell.length_c   1.000
_cell.angle_alpha   90.00
_cell.angle_beta   90.00
_cell.angle_gamma   90.00
#
_symmetry.space_group_name_H-M   'P 1'
#
loop_
_entity.id
_entity.type
_entity.pdbx_description
1 polymer ?
#
loop_
_entity_poly.entity_id
_entity_poly.type
_entity_poly.pdbx_seq_one_letter_code
_entity_poly.pdbx_strand_id
1 'polypeptide(L)'
;MEVQLVSPEQVLYTGDADMVVCRTSAGGEIAFLNNHAPFLGALAAWPVRLVLANGEQVQFAVHGGFVEVSHNHVIILSDVAELHTQIDVERARAAKARAEEALRVNPDDADAVAALQRAEARLCVAGETN
;
A
#
# COMPACT_ATOMS: atom_id res chain seq x y z
N MET A 1 -15.13 -9.74 5.53
CA MET A 1 -14.19 -9.47 6.63
C MET A 1 -14.15 -7.97 6.93
N GLU A 2 -13.94 -7.64 8.16
CA GLU A 2 -13.77 -6.25 8.55
C GLU A 2 -12.33 -5.82 8.31
N VAL A 3 -12.15 -4.66 7.69
CA VAL A 3 -10.83 -4.13 7.36
C VAL A 3 -10.67 -2.77 8.03
N GLN A 4 -9.55 -2.60 8.73
CA GLN A 4 -9.17 -1.32 9.30
C GLN A 4 -7.78 -0.94 8.80
N LEU A 5 -7.66 0.31 8.38
CA LEU A 5 -6.38 0.93 8.06
C LEU A 5 -6.11 1.96 9.12
N VAL A 6 -5.08 1.76 9.91
CA VAL A 6 -4.80 2.61 11.07
C VAL A 6 -3.38 3.15 11.02
N SER A 7 -3.22 4.38 11.53
CA SER A 7 -1.93 4.94 11.89
C SER A 7 -1.84 4.96 13.41
N PRO A 8 -0.66 5.22 13.99
CA PRO A 8 -0.54 5.30 15.46
C PRO A 8 -1.48 6.32 16.10
N GLU A 9 -1.94 7.30 15.34
CA GLU A 9 -2.72 8.42 15.87
C GLU A 9 -4.21 8.31 15.60
N GLN A 10 -4.61 7.57 14.56
CA GLN A 10 -6.02 7.56 14.15
C GLN A 10 -6.34 6.38 13.24
N VAL A 11 -7.63 6.10 13.12
CA VAL A 11 -8.16 5.18 12.12
C VAL A 11 -8.35 5.95 10.82
N LEU A 12 -7.70 5.48 9.75
CA LEU A 12 -7.75 6.13 8.44
C LEU A 12 -8.89 5.59 7.58
N TYR A 13 -9.27 4.34 7.78
CA TYR A 13 -10.33 3.69 7.01
C TYR A 13 -10.90 2.52 7.80
N THR A 14 -12.21 2.33 7.70
CA THR A 14 -12.90 1.15 8.24
C THR A 14 -13.98 0.74 7.24
N GLY A 15 -14.08 -0.54 6.96
CA GLY A 15 -15.13 -1.05 6.09
C GLY A 15 -15.05 -2.56 5.94
N ASP A 16 -16.03 -3.13 5.25
CA ASP A 16 -16.05 -4.55 4.93
C ASP A 16 -15.51 -4.80 3.53
N ALA A 17 -14.83 -5.91 3.36
CA ALA A 17 -14.32 -6.32 2.06
C ALA A 17 -14.42 -7.83 1.92
N ASP A 18 -14.50 -8.30 0.68
CA ASP A 18 -14.45 -9.73 0.38
C ASP A 18 -13.02 -10.20 0.16
N MET A 19 -12.13 -9.29 -0.21
CA MET A 19 -10.72 -9.62 -0.44
C MET A 19 -9.85 -8.41 -0.17
N VAL A 20 -8.69 -8.66 0.42
CA VAL A 20 -7.65 -7.65 0.63
C VAL A 20 -6.38 -8.15 -0.03
N VAL A 21 -5.81 -7.36 -0.92
CA VAL A 21 -4.55 -7.70 -1.60
C VAL A 21 -3.48 -6.71 -1.17
N CYS A 22 -2.35 -7.22 -0.72
CA CYS A 22 -1.21 -6.38 -0.37
C CYS A 22 0.09 -7.06 -0.78
N ARG A 23 1.18 -6.29 -0.74
CA ARG A 23 2.52 -6.82 -1.04
C ARG A 23 3.34 -6.85 0.24
N THR A 24 3.93 -8.00 0.54
CA THR A 24 4.78 -8.15 1.71
C THR A 24 6.21 -7.67 1.42
N SER A 25 6.92 -7.27 2.46
CA SER A 25 8.31 -6.85 2.33
C SER A 25 9.24 -7.99 1.93
N ALA A 26 8.81 -9.24 2.15
CA ALA A 26 9.57 -10.41 1.72
C ALA A 26 9.47 -10.65 0.21
N GLY A 27 8.60 -9.91 -0.48
CA GLY A 27 8.36 -10.02 -1.91
C GLY A 27 7.11 -10.79 -2.23
N GLY A 28 6.41 -10.39 -3.28
CA GLY A 28 5.19 -11.04 -3.72
C GLY A 28 3.94 -10.50 -3.06
N GLU A 29 2.83 -10.66 -3.77
CA GLU A 29 1.53 -10.25 -3.29
C GLU A 29 0.85 -11.39 -2.54
N ILE A 30 0.01 -11.02 -1.57
CA ILE A 30 -0.82 -11.94 -0.83
C ILE A 30 -2.24 -11.42 -0.83
N ALA A 31 -3.20 -12.32 -1.00
CA ALA A 31 -4.62 -12.00 -0.97
C ALA A 31 -5.25 -12.70 0.23
N PHE A 32 -6.00 -11.94 1.03
CA PHE A 32 -6.75 -12.47 2.15
C PHE A 32 -8.22 -12.49 1.79
N LEU A 33 -8.81 -13.67 1.83
CA LEU A 33 -10.24 -13.87 1.64
C LEU A 33 -10.93 -14.04 2.99
N ASN A 34 -12.26 -14.04 2.99
CA ASN A 34 -13.02 -14.24 4.22
C ASN A 34 -12.54 -15.48 4.97
N ASN A 35 -12.38 -15.35 6.28
CA ASN A 35 -11.96 -16.43 7.18
C ASN A 35 -10.56 -16.96 6.91
N HIS A 36 -9.69 -16.13 6.34
CA HIS A 36 -8.28 -16.49 6.16
C HIS A 36 -7.64 -16.83 7.50
N ALA A 37 -6.74 -17.81 7.49
CA ALA A 37 -5.98 -18.18 8.69
C ALA A 37 -5.19 -16.99 9.24
N PRO A 38 -4.88 -16.98 10.54
CA PRO A 38 -4.10 -15.88 11.13
C PRO A 38 -2.79 -15.65 10.39
N PHE A 39 -2.47 -14.38 10.21
CA PHE A 39 -1.25 -13.95 9.51
C PHE A 39 -0.76 -12.64 10.11
N LEU A 40 0.54 -12.48 10.18
CA LEU A 40 1.19 -11.24 10.56
C LEU A 40 2.42 -11.06 9.68
N GLY A 41 2.51 -9.93 9.00
CA GLY A 41 3.64 -9.68 8.11
C GLY A 41 3.91 -8.21 7.90
N ALA A 42 5.15 -7.91 7.49
CA ALA A 42 5.56 -6.57 7.14
C ALA A 42 5.18 -6.27 5.68
N LEU A 43 4.78 -5.05 5.43
CA LEU A 43 4.33 -4.60 4.11
C LEU A 43 5.42 -3.82 3.38
N ALA A 44 5.47 -4.02 2.07
CA ALA A 44 6.24 -3.18 1.18
C ALA A 44 5.47 -1.88 0.89
N ALA A 45 6.18 -0.87 0.40
CA ALA A 45 5.54 0.35 -0.12
C ALA A 45 4.88 0.00 -1.46
N TRP A 46 3.59 -0.28 -1.41
CA TRP A 46 2.82 -0.73 -2.57
C TRP A 46 1.32 -0.50 -2.32
N PRO A 47 0.50 -0.41 -3.37
CA PRO A 47 -0.94 -0.28 -3.17
C PRO A 47 -1.53 -1.47 -2.41
N VAL A 48 -2.40 -1.16 -1.45
CA VAL A 48 -3.30 -2.13 -0.84
C VAL A 48 -4.63 -1.99 -1.54
N ARG A 49 -5.19 -3.10 -1.99
CA ARG A 49 -6.44 -3.12 -2.74
C ARG A 49 -7.49 -3.91 -1.96
N LEU A 50 -8.65 -3.29 -1.76
CA LEU A 50 -9.82 -3.94 -1.17
C LEU A 50 -10.82 -4.21 -2.28
N VAL A 51 -11.37 -5.42 -2.32
CA VAL A 51 -12.48 -5.76 -3.21
C VAL A 51 -13.72 -5.87 -2.34
N LEU A 52 -14.68 -5.00 -2.59
CA LEU A 52 -15.92 -4.94 -1.80
C LEU A 52 -16.94 -5.95 -2.32
N ALA A 53 -17.98 -6.20 -1.50
CA ALA A 53 -19.00 -7.18 -1.84
C ALA A 53 -19.74 -6.87 -3.15
N ASN A 54 -19.85 -5.57 -3.50
CA ASN A 54 -20.50 -5.14 -4.74
C ASN A 54 -19.58 -5.15 -5.95
N GLY A 55 -18.35 -5.62 -5.78
CA GLY A 55 -17.33 -5.67 -6.84
C GLY A 55 -16.51 -4.41 -6.99
N GLU A 56 -16.85 -3.33 -6.29
CA GLU A 56 -16.05 -2.12 -6.31
C GLU A 56 -14.70 -2.35 -5.65
N GLN A 57 -13.70 -1.58 -6.08
CA GLN A 57 -12.37 -1.65 -5.53
C GLN A 57 -11.97 -0.34 -4.89
N VAL A 58 -11.31 -0.44 -3.74
CA VAL A 58 -10.75 0.72 -3.04
C VAL A 58 -9.25 0.47 -2.94
N GLN A 59 -8.45 1.47 -3.29
CA GLN A 59 -6.99 1.35 -3.23
C GLN A 59 -6.38 2.44 -2.37
N PHE A 60 -5.35 2.06 -1.64
CA PHE A 60 -4.54 2.97 -0.82
C PHE A 60 -3.08 2.81 -1.19
N ALA A 61 -2.35 3.90 -1.29
CA ALA A 61 -0.89 3.85 -1.33
C ALA A 61 -0.39 3.75 0.11
N VAL A 62 0.20 2.61 0.44
CA VAL A 62 0.73 2.33 1.78
C VAL A 62 2.25 2.28 1.68
N HIS A 63 2.92 2.95 2.60
CA HIS A 63 4.38 3.10 2.54
C HIS A 63 5.05 2.34 3.69
N GLY A 64 4.90 1.01 3.65
CA GLY A 64 5.40 0.12 4.68
C GLY A 64 4.38 -0.09 5.78
N GLY A 65 4.81 -0.72 6.85
CA GLY A 65 3.94 -1.04 7.97
C GLY A 65 3.73 -2.54 8.12
N PHE A 66 2.62 -2.91 8.72
CA PHE A 66 2.30 -4.31 9.01
C PHE A 66 0.85 -4.61 8.66
N VAL A 67 0.59 -5.88 8.33
CA VAL A 67 -0.77 -6.41 8.21
C VAL A 67 -0.94 -7.54 9.21
N GLU A 68 -2.07 -7.50 9.93
CA GLU A 68 -2.46 -8.57 10.85
C GLU A 68 -3.84 -9.09 10.43
N VAL A 69 -3.93 -10.41 10.29
CA VAL A 69 -5.19 -11.08 9.94
C VAL A 69 -5.53 -12.06 11.05
N SER A 70 -6.71 -11.92 11.64
CA SER A 70 -7.22 -12.89 12.61
C SER A 70 -8.73 -12.69 12.80
N HIS A 71 -9.45 -13.79 13.08
CA HIS A 71 -10.88 -13.75 13.40
C HIS A 71 -11.71 -12.97 12.37
N ASN A 72 -11.43 -13.19 11.11
CA ASN A 72 -12.09 -12.51 9.99
C ASN A 72 -11.95 -10.98 10.03
N HIS A 73 -10.84 -10.52 10.58
CA HIS A 73 -10.44 -9.11 10.68
C HIS A 73 -9.10 -8.92 10.00
N VAL A 74 -8.96 -7.82 9.26
CA VAL A 74 -7.68 -7.41 8.69
C VAL A 74 -7.35 -6.02 9.20
N ILE A 75 -6.22 -5.88 9.86
CA ILE A 75 -5.74 -4.59 10.34
C ILE A 75 -4.44 -4.28 9.62
N ILE A 76 -4.41 -3.13 8.96
CA ILE A 76 -3.21 -2.62 8.30
C ILE A 76 -2.74 -1.42 9.10
N LEU A 77 -1.54 -1.52 9.65
CA LEU A 77 -0.91 -0.44 10.41
C LEU A 77 0.15 0.20 9.54
N SER A 78 -0.02 1.47 9.23
CA SER A 78 0.94 2.23 8.43
C SER A 78 0.95 3.68 8.87
N ASP A 79 2.14 4.29 8.93
CA ASP A 79 2.27 5.70 9.28
C ASP A 79 1.67 6.60 8.21
N VAL A 80 1.78 6.19 6.95
CA VAL A 80 1.31 6.96 5.81
C VAL A 80 0.51 6.07 4.89
N ALA A 81 -0.74 6.45 4.65
CA ALA A 81 -1.61 5.80 3.70
C ALA A 81 -2.47 6.86 3.01
N GLU A 82 -2.59 6.76 1.70
CA GLU A 82 -3.25 7.78 0.90
C GLU A 82 -4.25 7.14 -0.07
N LEU A 83 -5.48 7.67 -0.09
CA LEU A 83 -6.46 7.36 -1.14
C LEU A 83 -6.05 8.07 -2.43
N HIS A 84 -6.57 7.58 -3.57
CA HIS A 84 -6.23 8.16 -4.86
C HIS A 84 -6.57 9.67 -4.94
N THR A 85 -7.61 10.12 -4.23
CA THR A 85 -8.00 11.52 -4.21
C THR A 85 -7.05 12.41 -3.40
N GLN A 86 -6.21 11.81 -2.57
CA GLN A 86 -5.27 12.53 -1.70
C GLN A 86 -3.88 12.63 -2.30
N ILE A 87 -3.64 11.96 -3.44
CA ILE A 87 -2.32 11.88 -4.04
C ILE A 87 -2.09 13.09 -4.96
N ASP A 88 -0.98 13.78 -4.72
CA ASP A 88 -0.49 14.82 -5.62
C ASP A 88 0.33 14.16 -6.72
N VAL A 89 -0.29 13.97 -7.88
CA VAL A 89 0.30 13.25 -9.01
C VAL A 89 1.57 13.94 -9.52
N GLU A 90 1.54 15.26 -9.65
CA GLU A 90 2.71 16.01 -10.13
C GLU A 90 3.91 15.84 -9.21
N ARG A 91 3.66 15.90 -7.88
CA ARG A 91 4.70 15.68 -6.89
C ARG A 91 5.25 14.26 -6.94
N ALA A 92 4.36 13.28 -7.14
CA ALA A 92 4.78 11.88 -7.24
C ALA A 92 5.62 11.64 -8.50
N ARG A 93 5.25 12.24 -9.62
CA ARG A 93 6.04 12.16 -10.85
C ARG A 93 7.42 12.78 -10.68
N ALA A 94 7.48 13.95 -10.04
CA ALA A 94 8.75 14.62 -9.79
C ALA A 94 9.63 13.78 -8.85
N ALA A 95 9.06 13.19 -7.81
CA ALA A 95 9.80 12.33 -6.91
C ALA A 95 10.33 11.09 -7.62
N LYS A 96 9.54 10.49 -8.51
CA LYS A 96 9.97 9.35 -9.33
C LYS A 96 11.17 9.72 -10.20
N ALA A 97 11.08 10.86 -10.89
CA ALA A 97 12.17 11.33 -11.76
C ALA A 97 13.46 11.55 -10.96
N ARG A 98 13.37 12.16 -9.78
CA ARG A 98 14.53 12.37 -8.92
C ARG A 98 15.17 11.05 -8.47
N ALA A 99 14.33 10.10 -8.08
CA ALA A 99 14.81 8.79 -7.64
C ALA A 99 15.48 8.03 -8.78
N GLU A 100 14.88 8.04 -9.96
CA GLU A 100 15.46 7.40 -11.16
C GLU A 100 16.81 8.01 -11.51
N GLU A 101 16.94 9.33 -11.43
CA GLU A 101 18.20 10.01 -11.68
C GLU A 101 19.26 9.62 -10.65
N ALA A 102 18.89 9.57 -9.36
CA ALA A 102 19.81 9.15 -8.31
C ALA A 102 20.29 7.72 -8.51
N LEU A 103 19.41 6.82 -8.95
CA LEU A 103 19.74 5.42 -9.21
C LEU A 103 20.61 5.26 -10.45
N ARG A 104 20.52 6.18 -11.41
CA ARG A 104 21.39 6.17 -12.58
C ARG A 104 22.82 6.49 -12.18
N VAL A 105 22.99 7.38 -11.20
CA VAL A 105 24.32 7.74 -10.69
C VAL A 105 24.85 6.67 -9.75
N ASN A 106 24.00 6.14 -8.86
CA ASN A 106 24.37 5.08 -7.91
C ASN A 106 23.23 4.06 -7.78
N PRO A 107 23.32 2.91 -8.49
CA PRO A 107 22.27 1.89 -8.43
C PRO A 107 22.04 1.29 -7.04
N ASP A 108 23.00 1.44 -6.14
CA ASP A 108 22.93 0.88 -4.79
C ASP A 108 22.41 1.89 -3.75
N ASP A 109 21.93 3.05 -4.19
CA ASP A 109 21.36 4.06 -3.30
C ASP A 109 20.04 3.58 -2.72
N ALA A 110 20.08 3.08 -1.48
CA ALA A 110 18.90 2.50 -0.82
C ALA A 110 17.80 3.53 -0.61
N ASP A 111 18.14 4.77 -0.32
CA ASP A 111 17.15 5.83 -0.14
C ASP A 111 16.41 6.12 -1.45
N ALA A 112 17.14 6.10 -2.57
CA ALA A 112 16.54 6.31 -3.88
C ALA A 112 15.65 5.13 -4.28
N VAL A 113 16.04 3.89 -3.96
CA VAL A 113 15.18 2.72 -4.19
C VAL A 113 13.87 2.86 -3.42
N ALA A 114 13.93 3.22 -2.15
CA ALA A 114 12.75 3.39 -1.33
C ALA A 114 11.87 4.54 -1.83
N ALA A 115 12.48 5.65 -2.23
CA ALA A 115 11.75 6.80 -2.77
C ALA A 115 11.04 6.45 -4.08
N LEU A 116 11.69 5.67 -4.94
CA LEU A 116 11.10 5.20 -6.18
C LEU A 116 9.88 4.32 -5.91
N GLN A 117 9.99 3.37 -4.98
CA GLN A 117 8.88 2.51 -4.61
C GLN A 117 7.68 3.30 -4.11
N ARG A 118 7.90 4.30 -3.26
CA ARG A 118 6.82 5.15 -2.76
C ARG A 118 6.15 5.93 -3.88
N ALA A 119 6.94 6.50 -4.78
CA ALA A 119 6.40 7.25 -5.91
C ALA A 119 5.60 6.36 -6.85
N GLU A 120 6.09 5.17 -7.14
CA GLU A 120 5.39 4.22 -8.00
C GLU A 120 4.09 3.73 -7.36
N ALA A 121 4.09 3.50 -6.04
CA ALA A 121 2.87 3.12 -5.32
C ALA A 121 1.80 4.21 -5.43
N ARG A 122 2.20 5.47 -5.24
CA ARG A 122 1.29 6.61 -5.38
C ARG A 122 0.73 6.73 -6.79
N LEU A 123 1.58 6.63 -7.78
CA LEU A 123 1.15 6.76 -9.18
C LEU A 123 0.22 5.60 -9.57
N CYS A 124 0.49 4.41 -9.09
CA CYS A 124 -0.37 3.27 -9.34
C CYS A 124 -1.78 3.49 -8.76
N VAL A 125 -1.86 3.94 -7.52
CA VAL A 125 -3.15 4.22 -6.86
C VAL A 125 -3.89 5.36 -7.55
N ALA A 126 -3.17 6.37 -8.02
CA ALA A 126 -3.77 7.50 -8.73
C ALA A 126 -4.24 7.14 -10.14
N GLY A 127 -3.95 5.92 -10.60
CA GLY A 127 -4.33 5.50 -11.96
C GLY A 127 -3.32 5.91 -13.02
N GLU A 128 -2.14 6.37 -12.63
CA GLU A 128 -1.07 6.75 -13.54
C GLU A 128 -0.09 5.61 -13.68
N THR A 129 -0.05 5.01 -14.85
CA THR A 129 0.97 4.01 -15.18
C THR A 129 2.13 4.71 -15.82
N ASN A 130 3.31 4.63 -15.18
CA ASN A 130 4.49 5.21 -15.63
C ASN A 130 5.06 5.22 -16.82
#